data_594b1ba2d9a828bab38f828f05ac7462
#
_entry.id   594b1ba2d9a828bab38f828f05ac7462
#
_cell.length_a   1.000
_cell.length_b   1.000
_cell.length_c   1.000
_cell.angle_alpha   90.00
_cell.angle_beta   90.00
_cell.angle_gamma   90.00
#
_symmetry.space_group_name_H-M   'P 1'
#
loop_
_entity.id
_entity.type
_entity.pdbx_description
1 polymer ?
#
loop_
_entity_poly.entity_id
_entity_poly.type
_entity_poly.pdbx_seq_one_letter_code
_entity_poly.pdbx_strand_id
1 'polypeptide(L)'
;MKNLLELRDEIDVIDKQIVALYQQRMQIAAEVAEYKIETGKKVFDKDREMEKLATLSALGDSAFNRHGIRELFEQIMSISRKRQYQLMTEHGIYEKPDFEELDALDYKNARIVFQGTEGAYTQLALKQYFGEDAGNSYHVETWRDAMEAIASGDADYAVLPIENSSAGIVSENYDLMVEYGHCIVGEQIIKIEHALLGVPGAKLSDITDVYSHPQALMQCARYLEGHREWEKHSLKNTAMAAQKVREDGMRHKAAIASRLTAEIYGLDVLEEGIQDNKQNATRFIIVTGKHVFTRKANKISICFEGAHETGSLYHMLSHLIYNGINMDHIESRPLPERNWEYRFFVDFEVNLNDPAVQNALRGLSEETTRLQILGNYEA
;
A
#
# COMPACT_ATOMS: atom_id res chain seq x y z
N MET A 1 25.76 36.98 -34.90
CA MET A 1 25.17 36.07 -33.92
C MET A 1 23.68 36.14 -34.10
N LYS A 2 22.98 34.99 -34.31
CA LYS A 2 21.51 34.97 -34.42
C LYS A 2 20.91 35.48 -33.11
N ASN A 3 19.80 36.19 -33.19
CA ASN A 3 19.06 36.59 -31.99
C ASN A 3 18.23 35.44 -31.43
N LEU A 4 17.73 35.57 -30.19
CA LEU A 4 17.01 34.49 -29.49
C LEU A 4 15.69 34.11 -30.20
N LEU A 5 15.02 35.06 -30.88
CA LEU A 5 13.78 34.80 -31.60
C LEU A 5 14.05 33.94 -32.86
N GLU A 6 15.06 34.27 -33.63
CA GLU A 6 15.49 33.47 -34.80
C GLU A 6 15.86 32.05 -34.41
N LEU A 7 16.55 31.87 -33.28
CA LEU A 7 16.89 30.53 -32.77
C LEU A 7 15.66 29.74 -32.34
N ARG A 8 14.65 30.39 -31.73
CA ARG A 8 13.41 29.75 -31.34
C ARG A 8 12.59 29.33 -32.58
N ASP A 9 12.50 30.19 -33.59
CA ASP A 9 11.82 29.87 -34.85
C ASP A 9 12.45 28.62 -35.53
N GLU A 10 13.78 28.50 -35.49
CA GLU A 10 14.48 27.33 -36.03
C GLU A 10 14.17 26.07 -35.23
N ILE A 11 14.10 26.16 -33.89
CA ILE A 11 13.69 25.05 -33.00
C ILE A 11 12.24 24.63 -33.33
N ASP A 12 11.32 25.59 -33.46
CA ASP A 12 9.90 25.30 -33.77
C ASP A 12 9.72 24.53 -35.08
N VAL A 13 10.58 24.82 -36.09
CA VAL A 13 10.57 24.07 -37.35
C VAL A 13 11.03 22.61 -37.14
N ILE A 14 12.09 22.41 -36.35
CA ILE A 14 12.60 21.07 -36.01
C ILE A 14 11.59 20.29 -35.22
N ASP A 15 10.96 20.92 -34.23
CA ASP A 15 9.95 20.27 -33.35
C ASP A 15 8.75 19.75 -34.19
N LYS A 16 8.30 20.51 -35.18
CA LYS A 16 7.25 20.04 -36.09
C LYS A 16 7.67 18.80 -36.88
N GLN A 17 8.93 18.71 -37.29
CA GLN A 17 9.45 17.54 -38.00
C GLN A 17 9.52 16.34 -37.03
N ILE A 18 9.95 16.54 -35.78
CA ILE A 18 9.97 15.49 -34.74
C ILE A 18 8.56 14.97 -34.51
N VAL A 19 7.56 15.83 -34.35
CA VAL A 19 6.14 15.45 -34.20
C VAL A 19 5.66 14.62 -35.39
N ALA A 20 5.95 15.00 -36.62
CA ALA A 20 5.54 14.25 -37.80
C ALA A 20 6.17 12.86 -37.84
N LEU A 21 7.47 12.76 -37.59
CA LEU A 21 8.20 11.48 -37.53
C LEU A 21 7.74 10.57 -36.39
N TYR A 22 7.45 11.17 -35.23
CA TYR A 22 6.89 10.46 -34.07
C TYR A 22 5.53 9.85 -34.43
N GLN A 23 4.60 10.62 -35.00
CA GLN A 23 3.28 10.13 -35.40
C GLN A 23 3.38 8.99 -36.42
N GLN A 24 4.23 9.12 -37.43
CA GLN A 24 4.48 8.08 -38.41
C GLN A 24 5.01 6.79 -37.74
N ARG A 25 5.95 6.93 -36.78
CA ARG A 25 6.49 5.81 -36.03
C ARG A 25 5.43 5.12 -35.17
N MET A 26 4.52 5.89 -34.53
CA MET A 26 3.42 5.32 -33.73
C MET A 26 2.40 4.59 -34.59
N GLN A 27 2.15 5.05 -35.82
CA GLN A 27 1.31 4.31 -36.77
C GLN A 27 1.91 2.94 -37.13
N ILE A 28 3.20 2.89 -37.45
CA ILE A 28 3.89 1.62 -37.69
C ILE A 28 3.89 0.72 -36.44
N ALA A 29 4.02 1.31 -35.24
CA ALA A 29 3.95 0.57 -34.00
C ALA A 29 2.56 -0.07 -33.78
N ALA A 30 1.49 0.57 -34.24
CA ALA A 30 0.15 -0.02 -34.22
C ALA A 30 0.03 -1.21 -35.20
N GLU A 31 0.60 -1.11 -36.40
CA GLU A 31 0.66 -2.25 -37.35
C GLU A 31 1.47 -3.42 -36.79
N VAL A 32 2.55 -3.15 -36.04
CA VAL A 32 3.31 -4.18 -35.31
C VAL A 32 2.46 -4.83 -34.23
N ALA A 33 1.58 -4.06 -33.56
CA ALA A 33 0.67 -4.64 -32.57
C ALA A 33 -0.33 -5.60 -33.23
N GLU A 34 -0.96 -5.23 -34.33
CA GLU A 34 -1.86 -6.13 -35.10
C GLU A 34 -1.15 -7.44 -35.48
N TYR A 35 0.08 -7.37 -36.01
CA TYR A 35 0.86 -8.56 -36.30
C TYR A 35 1.12 -9.43 -35.07
N LYS A 36 1.41 -8.81 -33.91
CA LYS A 36 1.63 -9.54 -32.64
C LYS A 36 0.34 -10.16 -32.10
N ILE A 37 -0.79 -9.49 -32.26
CA ILE A 37 -2.12 -10.00 -31.93
C ILE A 37 -2.41 -11.27 -32.73
N GLU A 38 -2.18 -11.24 -34.05
CA GLU A 38 -2.41 -12.39 -34.93
C GLU A 38 -1.46 -13.57 -34.65
N THR A 39 -0.21 -13.29 -34.29
CA THR A 39 0.84 -14.30 -34.12
C THR A 39 1.09 -14.73 -32.68
N GLY A 40 0.45 -14.12 -31.68
CA GLY A 40 0.65 -14.41 -30.26
C GLY A 40 2.05 -14.01 -29.73
N LYS A 41 2.78 -13.13 -30.42
CA LYS A 41 4.10 -12.67 -29.97
C LYS A 41 3.99 -11.66 -28.85
N LYS A 42 4.91 -11.74 -27.88
CA LYS A 42 5.01 -10.76 -26.78
C LYS A 42 5.31 -9.35 -27.30
N VAL A 43 4.79 -8.34 -26.58
CA VAL A 43 5.05 -6.93 -26.91
C VAL A 43 6.48 -6.57 -26.57
N PHE A 44 6.93 -6.89 -25.36
CA PHE A 44 8.27 -6.56 -24.90
C PHE A 44 9.32 -7.56 -25.39
N ASP A 45 10.33 -7.05 -26.09
CA ASP A 45 11.50 -7.78 -26.57
C ASP A 45 12.75 -7.01 -26.10
N LYS A 46 13.22 -7.36 -24.91
CA LYS A 46 14.33 -6.67 -24.23
C LYS A 46 15.61 -6.66 -25.07
N ASP A 47 15.96 -7.79 -25.66
CA ASP A 47 17.24 -7.92 -26.39
C ASP A 47 17.24 -7.04 -27.64
N ARG A 48 16.16 -7.06 -28.39
CA ARG A 48 15.98 -6.21 -29.57
C ARG A 48 15.98 -4.70 -29.22
N GLU A 49 15.34 -4.32 -28.13
CA GLU A 49 15.35 -2.91 -27.71
C GLU A 49 16.74 -2.46 -27.28
N MET A 50 17.49 -3.26 -26.53
CA MET A 50 18.86 -2.96 -26.13
C MET A 50 19.79 -2.82 -27.34
N GLU A 51 19.72 -3.72 -28.34
CA GLU A 51 20.50 -3.62 -29.57
C GLU A 51 20.15 -2.34 -30.35
N LYS A 52 18.86 -2.01 -30.43
CA LYS A 52 18.40 -0.82 -31.12
C LYS A 52 18.86 0.46 -30.43
N LEU A 53 18.78 0.52 -29.11
CA LEU A 53 19.28 1.68 -28.32
C LEU A 53 20.79 1.87 -28.49
N ALA A 54 21.56 0.78 -28.47
CA ALA A 54 23.01 0.84 -28.72
C ALA A 54 23.31 1.40 -30.11
N THR A 55 22.61 0.90 -31.14
CA THR A 55 22.79 1.33 -32.52
C THR A 55 22.42 2.82 -32.71
N LEU A 56 21.30 3.27 -32.15
CA LEU A 56 20.82 4.64 -32.30
C LEU A 56 21.68 5.63 -31.51
N SER A 57 22.06 5.31 -30.28
CA SER A 57 22.92 6.16 -29.48
C SER A 57 24.32 6.37 -30.11
N ALA A 58 24.83 5.36 -30.83
CA ALA A 58 26.13 5.46 -31.52
C ALA A 58 26.12 6.51 -32.67
N LEU A 59 24.97 6.91 -33.16
CA LEU A 59 24.83 7.97 -34.18
C LEU A 59 25.08 9.37 -33.61
N GLY A 60 25.09 9.54 -32.28
CA GLY A 60 25.37 10.84 -31.66
C GLY A 60 26.82 11.25 -31.81
N ASP A 61 27.03 12.52 -32.18
CA ASP A 61 28.32 13.12 -32.46
C ASP A 61 29.14 13.45 -31.20
N SER A 62 28.52 13.53 -30.05
CA SER A 62 29.10 13.85 -28.74
C SER A 62 28.59 12.92 -27.66
N ALA A 63 29.32 12.88 -26.52
CA ALA A 63 28.86 12.09 -25.35
C ALA A 63 27.48 12.57 -24.85
N PHE A 64 27.26 13.87 -24.85
CA PHE A 64 25.98 14.48 -24.48
C PHE A 64 24.85 14.04 -25.41
N ASN A 65 25.07 14.13 -26.73
CA ASN A 65 24.04 13.75 -27.71
C ASN A 65 23.80 12.23 -27.72
N ARG A 66 24.83 11.39 -27.52
CA ARG A 66 24.65 9.94 -27.38
C ARG A 66 23.75 9.58 -26.18
N HIS A 67 23.97 10.26 -25.04
CA HIS A 67 23.13 10.05 -23.87
C HIS A 67 21.69 10.50 -24.09
N GLY A 68 21.47 11.71 -24.61
CA GLY A 68 20.14 12.25 -24.89
C GLY A 68 19.37 11.44 -25.94
N ILE A 69 20.04 10.93 -26.98
CA ILE A 69 19.43 10.03 -27.98
C ILE A 69 18.98 8.74 -27.31
N ARG A 70 19.79 8.16 -26.44
CA ARG A 70 19.44 6.95 -25.72
C ARG A 70 18.17 7.17 -24.89
N GLU A 71 18.14 8.18 -24.04
CA GLU A 71 16.95 8.53 -23.23
C GLU A 71 15.70 8.77 -24.07
N LEU A 72 15.82 9.57 -25.13
CA LEU A 72 14.72 9.86 -26.03
C LEU A 72 14.11 8.58 -26.63
N PHE A 73 14.95 7.68 -27.14
CA PHE A 73 14.46 6.46 -27.77
C PHE A 73 13.96 5.43 -26.76
N GLU A 74 14.49 5.39 -25.55
CA GLU A 74 13.92 4.61 -24.43
C GLU A 74 12.48 5.04 -24.18
N GLN A 75 12.21 6.36 -24.10
CA GLN A 75 10.84 6.88 -23.93
C GLN A 75 9.94 6.56 -25.13
N ILE A 76 10.42 6.77 -26.34
CA ILE A 76 9.66 6.47 -27.56
C ILE A 76 9.29 4.98 -27.63
N MET A 77 10.21 4.08 -27.29
CA MET A 77 9.94 2.62 -27.27
C MET A 77 8.95 2.26 -26.17
N SER A 78 9.10 2.82 -24.96
CA SER A 78 8.15 2.64 -23.87
C SER A 78 6.74 3.06 -24.25
N ILE A 79 6.56 4.23 -24.84
CA ILE A 79 5.24 4.71 -25.32
C ILE A 79 4.69 3.79 -26.42
N SER A 80 5.56 3.30 -27.33
CA SER A 80 5.18 2.32 -28.36
C SER A 80 4.61 1.03 -27.76
N ARG A 81 5.24 0.50 -26.71
CA ARG A 81 4.74 -0.69 -26.00
C ARG A 81 3.39 -0.45 -25.38
N LYS A 82 3.23 0.68 -24.68
CA LYS A 82 1.96 1.07 -24.03
C LYS A 82 0.82 1.14 -25.05
N ARG A 83 1.07 1.71 -26.23
CA ARG A 83 0.07 1.72 -27.32
C ARG A 83 -0.24 0.31 -27.82
N GLN A 84 0.75 -0.57 -27.94
CA GLN A 84 0.55 -1.97 -28.33
C GLN A 84 -0.28 -2.73 -27.28
N TYR A 85 0.00 -2.56 -25.98
CA TYR A 85 -0.80 -3.14 -24.90
C TYR A 85 -2.25 -2.65 -24.92
N GLN A 86 -2.44 -1.34 -25.16
CA GLN A 86 -3.77 -0.76 -25.29
C GLN A 86 -4.56 -1.41 -26.43
N LEU A 87 -3.96 -1.56 -27.61
CA LEU A 87 -4.57 -2.23 -28.75
C LEU A 87 -4.91 -3.69 -28.44
N MET A 88 -4.03 -4.43 -27.77
CA MET A 88 -4.33 -5.79 -27.32
C MET A 88 -5.57 -5.83 -26.41
N THR A 89 -5.66 -4.90 -25.48
CA THR A 89 -6.81 -4.80 -24.57
C THR A 89 -8.09 -4.47 -25.33
N GLU A 90 -8.04 -3.53 -26.29
CA GLU A 90 -9.15 -3.19 -27.20
C GLU A 90 -9.64 -4.41 -28.01
N HIS A 91 -8.74 -5.35 -28.35
CA HIS A 91 -9.08 -6.63 -29.02
C HIS A 91 -9.48 -7.75 -28.03
N GLY A 92 -9.65 -7.45 -26.75
CA GLY A 92 -10.03 -8.43 -25.75
C GLY A 92 -8.93 -9.41 -25.36
N ILE A 93 -7.68 -9.13 -25.77
CA ILE A 93 -6.51 -9.94 -25.41
C ILE A 93 -5.91 -9.36 -24.16
N TYR A 94 -6.31 -9.83 -23.00
CA TYR A 94 -5.73 -9.51 -21.69
C TYR A 94 -5.79 -10.74 -20.79
N GLU A 95 -4.78 -10.86 -19.94
CA GLU A 95 -4.82 -11.85 -18.87
C GLU A 95 -5.74 -11.29 -17.77
N LYS A 96 -6.88 -11.96 -17.58
CA LYS A 96 -7.77 -11.63 -16.49
C LYS A 96 -7.04 -11.98 -15.19
N PRO A 97 -6.87 -11.04 -14.25
CA PRO A 97 -6.35 -11.39 -12.94
C PRO A 97 -7.20 -12.53 -12.34
N ASP A 98 -6.56 -13.43 -11.60
CA ASP A 98 -7.26 -14.53 -10.91
C ASP A 98 -8.02 -13.97 -9.68
N PHE A 99 -9.03 -13.17 -9.98
CA PHE A 99 -9.92 -12.54 -9.00
C PHE A 99 -11.37 -12.73 -9.43
N GLU A 100 -12.20 -13.17 -8.50
CA GLU A 100 -13.64 -13.29 -8.68
C GLU A 100 -14.33 -11.97 -8.31
N GLU A 101 -15.15 -11.45 -9.24
CA GLU A 101 -16.02 -10.30 -8.97
C GLU A 101 -17.29 -10.74 -8.25
N LEU A 102 -17.56 -10.13 -7.11
CA LEU A 102 -18.77 -10.37 -6.31
C LEU A 102 -19.68 -9.13 -6.31
N ASP A 103 -20.98 -9.32 -6.14
CA ASP A 103 -21.90 -8.21 -5.93
C ASP A 103 -21.72 -7.56 -4.54
N ALA A 104 -21.41 -8.38 -3.52
CA ALA A 104 -21.08 -7.96 -2.16
C ALA A 104 -20.30 -9.05 -1.44
N LEU A 105 -19.50 -8.65 -0.44
CA LEU A 105 -18.85 -9.58 0.47
C LEU A 105 -19.86 -10.08 1.51
N ASP A 106 -19.84 -11.38 1.80
CA ASP A 106 -20.70 -11.98 2.83
C ASP A 106 -19.93 -12.09 4.13
N TYR A 107 -20.36 -11.33 5.12
CA TYR A 107 -19.79 -11.34 6.48
C TYR A 107 -20.65 -12.12 7.48
N LYS A 108 -21.79 -12.65 7.04
CA LYS A 108 -22.73 -13.37 7.92
C LYS A 108 -22.09 -14.64 8.45
N ASN A 109 -21.99 -14.74 9.76
CA ASN A 109 -21.34 -15.85 10.48
C ASN A 109 -19.83 -15.99 10.17
N ALA A 110 -19.18 -14.99 9.58
CA ALA A 110 -17.76 -15.02 9.32
C ALA A 110 -16.94 -15.12 10.62
N ARG A 111 -15.91 -15.93 10.59
CA ARG A 111 -14.91 -16.01 11.66
C ARG A 111 -13.85 -14.99 11.41
N ILE A 112 -13.68 -14.05 12.35
CA ILE A 112 -12.79 -12.92 12.17
C ILE A 112 -11.69 -12.98 13.21
N VAL A 113 -10.44 -13.00 12.76
CA VAL A 113 -9.27 -12.99 13.64
C VAL A 113 -8.65 -11.60 13.67
N PHE A 114 -8.15 -11.20 14.84
CA PHE A 114 -7.38 -9.96 15.00
C PHE A 114 -6.20 -10.17 15.96
N GLN A 115 -5.13 -9.43 15.76
CA GLN A 115 -3.97 -9.49 16.65
C GLN A 115 -4.18 -8.57 17.86
N GLY A 116 -3.80 -9.05 19.03
CA GLY A 116 -3.79 -8.29 20.28
C GLY A 116 -4.65 -8.92 21.36
N THR A 117 -5.38 -8.08 22.08
CA THR A 117 -6.30 -8.49 23.14
C THR A 117 -7.59 -7.68 23.03
N GLU A 118 -8.62 -8.05 23.79
CA GLU A 118 -9.83 -7.26 23.87
C GLU A 118 -9.52 -5.81 24.28
N GLY A 119 -10.17 -4.85 23.61
CA GLY A 119 -9.92 -3.42 23.81
C GLY A 119 -8.77 -2.83 22.97
N ALA A 120 -8.05 -3.63 22.21
CA ALA A 120 -7.03 -3.13 21.29
C ALA A 120 -7.66 -2.30 20.14
N TYR A 121 -6.89 -1.38 19.55
CA TYR A 121 -7.34 -0.60 18.38
C TYR A 121 -7.70 -1.48 17.18
N THR A 122 -7.08 -2.66 17.07
CA THR A 122 -7.44 -3.66 16.04
C THR A 122 -8.86 -4.17 16.23
N GLN A 123 -9.30 -4.39 17.47
CA GLN A 123 -10.70 -4.76 17.75
C GLN A 123 -11.66 -3.62 17.46
N LEU A 124 -11.25 -2.37 17.71
CA LEU A 124 -12.06 -1.20 17.33
C LEU A 124 -12.24 -1.13 15.81
N ALA A 125 -11.16 -1.38 15.04
CA ALA A 125 -11.23 -1.46 13.59
C ALA A 125 -12.18 -2.58 13.12
N LEU A 126 -12.10 -3.75 13.74
CA LEU A 126 -12.99 -4.87 13.48
C LEU A 126 -14.46 -4.49 13.69
N LYS A 127 -14.79 -3.88 14.85
CA LYS A 127 -16.16 -3.48 15.17
C LYS A 127 -16.70 -2.41 14.23
N GLN A 128 -15.87 -1.43 13.84
CA GLN A 128 -16.29 -0.39 12.91
C GLN A 128 -16.51 -0.92 11.49
N TYR A 129 -15.73 -1.89 11.04
CA TYR A 129 -15.85 -2.45 9.71
C TYR A 129 -17.00 -3.48 9.60
N PHE A 130 -17.04 -4.45 10.50
CA PHE A 130 -17.98 -5.57 10.46
C PHE A 130 -19.29 -5.32 11.24
N GLY A 131 -19.36 -4.24 12.03
CA GLY A 131 -20.45 -3.93 12.96
C GLY A 131 -20.21 -4.46 14.37
N GLU A 132 -20.96 -3.91 15.33
CA GLU A 132 -20.82 -4.25 16.77
C GLU A 132 -21.07 -5.74 17.07
N ASP A 133 -21.96 -6.38 16.27
CA ASP A 133 -22.37 -7.78 16.40
C ASP A 133 -21.51 -8.75 15.55
N ALA A 134 -20.23 -8.41 15.28
CA ALA A 134 -19.27 -9.31 14.61
C ALA A 134 -18.99 -10.55 15.48
N GLY A 135 -20.01 -11.41 15.64
CA GLY A 135 -20.21 -12.35 16.74
C GLY A 135 -19.26 -13.54 16.80
N ASN A 136 -18.41 -13.77 15.79
CA ASN A 136 -17.43 -14.88 15.78
C ASN A 136 -16.00 -14.34 15.68
N SER A 137 -15.69 -13.27 16.42
CA SER A 137 -14.33 -12.73 16.43
C SER A 137 -13.51 -13.31 17.60
N TYR A 138 -12.23 -13.54 17.35
CA TYR A 138 -11.27 -13.96 18.36
C TYR A 138 -9.90 -13.32 18.10
N HIS A 139 -9.07 -13.27 19.13
CA HIS A 139 -7.75 -12.67 19.04
C HIS A 139 -6.62 -13.72 19.08
N VAL A 140 -5.49 -13.33 18.49
CA VAL A 140 -4.23 -14.10 18.47
C VAL A 140 -3.06 -13.23 18.93
N GLU A 141 -1.92 -13.86 19.25
CA GLU A 141 -0.77 -13.10 19.78
C GLU A 141 -0.02 -12.32 18.71
N THR A 142 0.18 -12.90 17.53
CA THR A 142 1.00 -12.31 16.44
C THR A 142 0.20 -12.11 15.18
N TRP A 143 0.71 -11.24 14.30
CA TRP A 143 0.11 -11.05 12.97
C TRP A 143 0.27 -12.31 12.10
N ARG A 144 1.36 -13.05 12.28
CA ARG A 144 1.57 -14.34 11.61
C ARG A 144 0.50 -15.35 11.99
N ASP A 145 0.15 -15.46 13.28
CA ASP A 145 -0.94 -16.35 13.73
C ASP A 145 -2.27 -15.99 13.05
N ALA A 146 -2.53 -14.68 12.82
CA ALA A 146 -3.72 -14.25 12.10
C ALA A 146 -3.71 -14.69 10.63
N MET A 147 -2.56 -14.62 9.96
CA MET A 147 -2.41 -15.11 8.58
C MET A 147 -2.53 -16.63 8.49
N GLU A 148 -1.95 -17.36 9.45
CA GLU A 148 -2.06 -18.81 9.54
C GLU A 148 -3.49 -19.26 9.78
N ALA A 149 -4.27 -18.53 10.60
CA ALA A 149 -5.67 -18.83 10.83
C ALA A 149 -6.51 -18.73 9.54
N ILE A 150 -6.20 -17.79 8.64
CA ILE A 150 -6.82 -17.74 7.31
C ILE A 150 -6.35 -18.94 6.46
N ALA A 151 -5.05 -19.21 6.42
CA ALA A 151 -4.48 -20.27 5.60
C ALA A 151 -4.98 -21.65 5.99
N SER A 152 -5.17 -21.90 7.30
CA SER A 152 -5.74 -23.17 7.82
C SER A 152 -7.26 -23.27 7.66
N GLY A 153 -7.93 -22.16 7.34
CA GLY A 153 -9.38 -22.09 7.28
C GLY A 153 -10.06 -21.98 8.65
N ASP A 154 -9.34 -21.59 9.70
CA ASP A 154 -9.89 -21.33 11.03
C ASP A 154 -10.53 -19.93 11.11
N ALA A 155 -10.09 -19.00 10.28
CA ALA A 155 -10.69 -17.69 10.07
C ALA A 155 -11.03 -17.46 8.61
N ASP A 156 -12.08 -16.65 8.38
CA ASP A 156 -12.50 -16.21 7.06
C ASP A 156 -11.89 -14.84 6.71
N TYR A 157 -11.69 -14.00 7.73
CA TYR A 157 -11.09 -12.67 7.63
C TYR A 157 -10.11 -12.39 8.77
N ALA A 158 -9.10 -11.56 8.48
CA ALA A 158 -8.22 -11.00 9.49
C ALA A 158 -8.23 -9.47 9.42
N VAL A 159 -8.05 -8.82 10.58
CA VAL A 159 -7.87 -7.37 10.69
C VAL A 159 -6.43 -7.09 11.10
N LEU A 160 -5.68 -6.38 10.27
CA LEU A 160 -4.25 -6.14 10.46
C LEU A 160 -3.92 -4.64 10.28
N PRO A 161 -3.10 -4.03 11.16
CA PRO A 161 -2.62 -2.67 10.94
C PRO A 161 -1.59 -2.69 9.79
N ILE A 162 -1.67 -1.73 8.87
CA ILE A 162 -0.69 -1.62 7.78
C ILE A 162 0.16 -0.35 7.88
N GLU A 163 -0.41 0.72 8.42
CA GLU A 163 0.24 2.02 8.54
C GLU A 163 -0.33 2.83 9.70
N ASN A 164 0.53 3.61 10.39
CA ASN A 164 0.12 4.62 11.34
C ASN A 164 0.71 5.99 10.94
N SER A 165 -0.10 7.03 10.92
CA SER A 165 0.29 8.36 10.45
C SER A 165 1.42 9.03 11.25
N SER A 166 1.71 8.54 12.46
CA SER A 166 2.78 9.06 13.33
C SER A 166 3.97 8.11 13.45
N ALA A 167 3.77 6.80 13.27
CA ALA A 167 4.78 5.77 13.43
C ALA A 167 5.32 5.20 12.12
N GLY A 168 4.61 5.49 11.02
CA GLY A 168 4.93 4.91 9.71
C GLY A 168 4.33 3.53 9.50
N ILE A 169 4.93 2.78 8.60
CA ILE A 169 4.43 1.48 8.14
C ILE A 169 4.63 0.36 9.15
N VAL A 170 3.72 -0.61 9.13
CA VAL A 170 3.86 -1.89 9.82
C VAL A 170 4.46 -2.90 8.85
N SER A 171 5.77 -2.82 8.69
CA SER A 171 6.51 -3.50 7.63
C SER A 171 6.36 -5.03 7.63
N GLU A 172 6.19 -5.66 8.79
CA GLU A 172 5.96 -7.10 8.90
C GLU A 172 4.69 -7.54 8.19
N ASN A 173 3.60 -6.75 8.26
CA ASN A 173 2.35 -7.10 7.61
C ASN A 173 2.44 -7.02 6.07
N TYR A 174 3.25 -6.12 5.52
CA TYR A 174 3.54 -6.12 4.09
C TYR A 174 4.26 -7.41 3.65
N ASP A 175 5.24 -7.86 4.44
CA ASP A 175 5.98 -9.08 4.14
C ASP A 175 5.07 -10.32 4.25
N LEU A 176 4.22 -10.39 5.29
CA LEU A 176 3.24 -11.44 5.49
C LEU A 176 2.21 -11.52 4.36
N MET A 177 1.73 -10.36 3.86
CA MET A 177 0.81 -10.34 2.71
C MET A 177 1.39 -11.04 1.48
N VAL A 178 2.69 -10.85 1.24
CA VAL A 178 3.38 -11.47 0.10
C VAL A 178 3.68 -12.96 0.36
N GLU A 179 4.04 -13.30 1.61
CA GLU A 179 4.36 -14.66 2.01
C GLU A 179 3.15 -15.60 1.89
N TYR A 180 2.00 -15.16 2.42
CA TYR A 180 0.79 -15.98 2.44
C TYR A 180 -0.06 -15.85 1.18
N GLY A 181 0.12 -14.79 0.41
CA GLY A 181 -0.66 -14.55 -0.82
C GLY A 181 -2.13 -14.26 -0.56
N HIS A 182 -2.48 -13.80 0.63
CA HIS A 182 -3.83 -13.41 0.97
C HIS A 182 -4.24 -12.09 0.28
N CYS A 183 -5.54 -11.82 0.23
CA CYS A 183 -6.12 -10.70 -0.50
C CYS A 183 -6.72 -9.65 0.45
N ILE A 184 -6.43 -8.37 0.20
CA ILE A 184 -7.07 -7.24 0.87
C ILE A 184 -8.45 -7.04 0.24
N VAL A 185 -9.50 -7.02 1.07
CA VAL A 185 -10.90 -6.84 0.65
C VAL A 185 -11.56 -5.60 1.25
N GLY A 186 -10.84 -4.84 2.07
CA GLY A 186 -11.31 -3.60 2.65
C GLY A 186 -10.24 -2.92 3.50
N GLU A 187 -10.49 -1.68 3.85
CA GLU A 187 -9.68 -0.94 4.81
C GLU A 187 -10.57 -0.21 5.82
N GLN A 188 -10.00 0.04 7.00
CA GLN A 188 -10.61 0.82 8.05
C GLN A 188 -9.59 1.77 8.68
N ILE A 189 -9.87 3.05 8.63
CA ILE A 189 -9.04 4.06 9.29
C ILE A 189 -9.59 4.32 10.69
N ILE A 190 -8.75 4.14 11.70
CA ILE A 190 -9.08 4.38 13.11
C ILE A 190 -8.27 5.57 13.61
N LYS A 191 -8.97 6.60 14.09
CA LYS A 191 -8.34 7.68 14.83
C LYS A 191 -7.79 7.14 16.14
N ILE A 192 -6.53 7.44 16.44
CA ILE A 192 -5.87 7.01 17.66
C ILE A 192 -6.02 8.10 18.72
N GLU A 193 -6.93 7.84 19.66
CA GLU A 193 -7.21 8.74 20.78
C GLU A 193 -6.85 8.02 22.08
N HIS A 194 -5.82 8.53 22.74
CA HIS A 194 -5.37 8.00 24.02
C HIS A 194 -6.04 8.74 25.18
N ALA A 195 -6.44 7.94 26.17
CA ALA A 195 -6.94 8.42 27.44
C ALA A 195 -6.10 7.86 28.60
N LEU A 196 -6.03 8.58 29.68
CA LEU A 196 -5.51 8.11 30.96
C LEU A 196 -6.62 7.42 31.71
N LEU A 197 -6.43 6.14 32.04
CA LEU A 197 -7.42 5.27 32.65
C LEU A 197 -6.98 4.84 34.05
N GLY A 198 -7.84 4.95 35.03
CA GLY A 198 -7.60 4.53 36.40
C GLY A 198 -8.70 3.60 36.92
N VAL A 199 -8.47 2.96 38.05
CA VAL A 199 -9.52 2.17 38.74
C VAL A 199 -10.66 3.09 39.20
N PRO A 200 -11.90 2.60 39.33
CA PRO A 200 -13.04 3.42 39.78
C PRO A 200 -12.75 4.21 41.02
N GLY A 201 -13.00 5.53 40.95
CA GLY A 201 -12.77 6.46 42.03
C GLY A 201 -11.32 6.94 42.25
N ALA A 202 -10.38 6.54 41.37
CA ALA A 202 -9.05 7.14 41.33
C ALA A 202 -9.13 8.59 40.81
N LYS A 203 -8.19 9.41 41.25
CA LYS A 203 -8.06 10.83 40.83
C LYS A 203 -6.69 11.00 40.17
N LEU A 204 -6.59 12.01 39.30
CA LEU A 204 -5.31 12.36 38.67
C LEU A 204 -4.19 12.61 39.72
N SER A 205 -4.54 13.22 40.86
CA SER A 205 -3.60 13.46 41.95
C SER A 205 -3.09 12.23 42.68
N ASP A 206 -3.72 11.08 42.49
CA ASP A 206 -3.33 9.83 43.13
C ASP A 206 -2.26 9.09 42.32
N ILE A 207 -2.10 9.42 41.01
CA ILE A 207 -1.29 8.68 40.05
C ILE A 207 0.20 8.91 40.29
N THR A 208 0.93 7.80 40.38
CA THR A 208 2.40 7.73 40.42
C THR A 208 3.00 6.83 39.36
N ASP A 209 2.22 5.88 38.84
CA ASP A 209 2.67 4.87 37.90
C ASP A 209 1.77 4.82 36.67
N VAL A 210 2.37 4.89 35.46
CA VAL A 210 1.66 4.84 34.19
C VAL A 210 2.14 3.71 33.31
N TYR A 211 1.21 2.88 32.86
CA TYR A 211 1.44 1.69 32.05
C TYR A 211 0.94 1.90 30.63
N SER A 212 1.72 1.57 29.60
CA SER A 212 1.26 1.49 28.21
C SER A 212 2.25 0.78 27.29
N HIS A 213 1.90 0.68 26.00
CA HIS A 213 2.83 0.32 24.96
C HIS A 213 3.88 1.45 24.76
N PRO A 214 5.16 1.13 24.49
CA PRO A 214 6.21 2.13 24.30
C PRO A 214 5.83 3.24 23.32
N GLN A 215 5.18 2.91 22.23
CA GLN A 215 4.73 3.86 21.24
C GLN A 215 3.64 4.80 21.75
N ALA A 216 2.67 4.32 22.53
CA ALA A 216 1.64 5.16 23.11
C ALA A 216 2.24 6.12 24.16
N LEU A 217 3.24 5.67 24.93
CA LEU A 217 4.00 6.55 25.82
C LEU A 217 4.72 7.66 25.06
N MET A 218 5.35 7.35 23.92
CA MET A 218 5.97 8.37 23.05
C MET A 218 4.96 9.31 22.43
N GLN A 219 3.80 8.82 22.03
CA GLN A 219 2.72 9.63 21.44
C GLN A 219 2.04 10.57 22.47
N CYS A 220 2.26 10.36 23.76
CA CYS A 220 1.79 11.19 24.86
C CYS A 220 2.95 11.90 25.58
N ALA A 221 4.09 12.09 24.94
CA ALA A 221 5.31 12.58 25.58
C ALA A 221 5.13 13.96 26.24
N ARG A 222 4.49 14.92 25.56
CA ARG A 222 4.25 16.28 26.10
C ARG A 222 3.33 16.24 27.31
N TYR A 223 2.30 15.41 27.29
CA TYR A 223 1.42 15.21 28.43
C TYR A 223 2.20 14.66 29.63
N LEU A 224 2.99 13.62 29.40
CA LEU A 224 3.83 12.99 30.42
C LEU A 224 5.00 13.88 30.90
N GLU A 225 5.44 14.84 30.12
CA GLU A 225 6.41 15.87 30.58
C GLU A 225 5.82 16.80 31.64
N GLY A 226 4.49 16.99 31.66
CA GLY A 226 3.76 17.71 32.71
C GLY A 226 3.67 16.94 34.04
N HIS A 227 3.97 15.61 34.00
CA HIS A 227 3.85 14.70 35.13
C HIS A 227 5.16 13.90 35.30
N ARG A 228 6.28 14.59 35.46
CA ARG A 228 7.63 13.97 35.53
C ARG A 228 7.83 13.08 36.75
N GLU A 229 7.01 13.23 37.74
CA GLU A 229 6.97 12.42 38.98
C GLU A 229 6.41 11.00 38.72
N TRP A 230 5.72 10.78 37.61
CA TRP A 230 5.17 9.46 37.31
C TRP A 230 6.20 8.49 36.74
N GLU A 231 6.21 7.28 37.26
CA GLU A 231 7.01 6.18 36.73
C GLU A 231 6.32 5.56 35.52
N LYS A 232 7.07 5.34 34.42
CA LYS A 232 6.54 4.85 33.14
C LYS A 232 6.91 3.39 32.96
N HIS A 233 5.92 2.53 32.75
CA HIS A 233 6.08 1.09 32.59
C HIS A 233 5.60 0.65 31.21
N SER A 234 6.46 -0.06 30.48
CA SER A 234 6.17 -0.56 29.12
C SER A 234 5.55 -1.96 29.16
N LEU A 235 4.46 -2.14 28.37
CA LEU A 235 3.79 -3.42 28.16
C LEU A 235 3.63 -3.73 26.67
N LYS A 236 3.26 -4.97 26.31
CA LYS A 236 3.16 -5.43 24.92
C LYS A 236 2.11 -4.65 24.11
N ASN A 237 1.01 -4.21 24.71
CA ASN A 237 0.00 -3.37 24.08
C ASN A 237 -0.76 -2.52 25.11
N THR A 238 -1.53 -1.55 24.63
CA THR A 238 -2.27 -0.59 25.47
C THR A 238 -3.43 -1.25 26.25
N ALA A 239 -4.08 -2.26 25.68
CA ALA A 239 -5.18 -2.97 26.34
C ALA A 239 -4.68 -3.85 27.50
N MET A 240 -3.53 -4.51 27.32
CA MET A 240 -2.88 -5.21 28.44
C MET A 240 -2.47 -4.28 29.56
N ALA A 241 -2.14 -3.03 29.27
CA ALA A 241 -1.86 -2.04 30.32
C ALA A 241 -3.10 -1.73 31.15
N ALA A 242 -4.24 -1.55 30.50
CA ALA A 242 -5.51 -1.34 31.18
C ALA A 242 -5.95 -2.58 31.99
N GLN A 243 -5.82 -3.78 31.41
CA GLN A 243 -6.08 -5.03 32.10
C GLN A 243 -5.26 -5.13 33.40
N LYS A 244 -3.95 -4.85 33.31
CA LYS A 244 -3.06 -4.88 34.47
C LYS A 244 -3.49 -3.89 35.55
N VAL A 245 -3.82 -2.64 35.19
CA VAL A 245 -4.28 -1.64 36.15
C VAL A 245 -5.58 -2.10 36.82
N ARG A 246 -6.48 -2.74 36.09
CA ARG A 246 -7.72 -3.30 36.64
C ARG A 246 -7.44 -4.44 37.62
N GLU A 247 -6.56 -5.38 37.27
CA GLU A 247 -6.19 -6.53 38.09
C GLU A 247 -5.46 -6.11 39.38
N ASP A 248 -4.54 -5.14 39.27
CA ASP A 248 -3.80 -4.61 40.41
C ASP A 248 -4.72 -3.87 41.43
N GLY A 249 -5.80 -3.23 40.94
CA GLY A 249 -6.81 -2.54 41.74
C GLY A 249 -6.30 -1.35 42.56
N MET A 250 -5.14 -0.79 42.21
CA MET A 250 -4.45 0.25 42.97
C MET A 250 -4.73 1.64 42.38
N ARG A 251 -5.19 2.61 43.23
CA ARG A 251 -5.55 3.98 42.80
C ARG A 251 -4.40 4.79 42.24
N HIS A 252 -3.16 4.46 42.60
CA HIS A 252 -1.98 5.19 42.13
C HIS A 252 -1.47 4.72 40.75
N LYS A 253 -2.09 3.69 40.18
CA LYS A 253 -1.75 3.15 38.87
C LYS A 253 -2.75 3.58 37.80
N ALA A 254 -2.23 4.04 36.66
CA ALA A 254 -3.03 4.38 35.49
C ALA A 254 -2.51 3.68 34.24
N ALA A 255 -3.37 3.51 33.26
CA ALA A 255 -3.01 3.04 31.92
C ALA A 255 -3.27 4.11 30.88
N ILE A 256 -2.44 4.19 29.85
CA ILE A 256 -2.74 4.93 28.64
C ILE A 256 -3.26 3.94 27.59
N ALA A 257 -4.55 4.09 27.25
CA ALA A 257 -5.23 3.22 26.28
C ALA A 257 -6.42 3.98 25.62
N SER A 258 -7.22 3.27 24.82
CA SER A 258 -8.42 3.83 24.21
C SER A 258 -9.59 3.91 25.20
N ARG A 259 -10.59 4.75 24.91
CA ARG A 259 -11.84 4.81 25.68
C ARG A 259 -12.57 3.45 25.67
N LEU A 260 -12.59 2.74 24.52
CA LEU A 260 -13.17 1.39 24.43
C LEU A 260 -12.56 0.45 25.47
N THR A 261 -11.25 0.55 25.70
CA THR A 261 -10.54 -0.24 26.70
C THR A 261 -11.04 0.05 28.12
N ALA A 262 -11.36 1.33 28.44
CA ALA A 262 -11.95 1.69 29.73
C ALA A 262 -13.30 1.00 29.95
N GLU A 263 -14.16 1.00 28.92
CA GLU A 263 -15.48 0.36 28.96
C GLU A 263 -15.39 -1.15 29.19
N ILE A 264 -14.48 -1.83 28.45
CA ILE A 264 -14.28 -3.28 28.55
C ILE A 264 -13.77 -3.71 29.93
N TYR A 265 -12.79 -2.98 30.48
CA TYR A 265 -12.16 -3.37 31.76
C TYR A 265 -12.79 -2.67 32.95
N GLY A 266 -13.83 -1.83 32.77
CA GLY A 266 -14.50 -1.14 33.87
C GLY A 266 -13.57 -0.17 34.61
N LEU A 267 -12.79 0.61 33.86
CA LEU A 267 -11.92 1.68 34.36
C LEU A 267 -12.57 3.03 34.15
N ASP A 268 -12.25 3.98 35.03
CA ASP A 268 -12.65 5.38 34.87
C ASP A 268 -11.67 6.10 33.93
N VAL A 269 -12.21 6.94 33.06
CA VAL A 269 -11.39 7.85 32.24
C VAL A 269 -11.03 9.04 33.08
N LEU A 270 -9.76 9.22 33.42
CA LEU A 270 -9.24 10.32 34.19
C LEU A 270 -8.99 11.56 33.35
N GLU A 271 -8.51 11.37 32.13
CA GLU A 271 -8.28 12.42 31.14
C GLU A 271 -8.33 11.88 29.72
N GLU A 272 -8.92 12.61 28.76
CA GLU A 272 -9.06 12.21 27.37
C GLU A 272 -8.16 13.04 26.45
N GLY A 273 -7.82 12.44 25.29
CA GLY A 273 -7.12 13.14 24.21
C GLY A 273 -5.73 13.60 24.60
N ILE A 274 -5.00 12.79 25.36
CA ILE A 274 -3.68 13.11 25.90
C ILE A 274 -2.54 12.94 24.90
N GLN A 275 -2.82 12.41 23.69
CA GLN A 275 -1.83 12.26 22.63
C GLN A 275 -1.39 13.61 22.04
N ASP A 276 -0.12 13.72 21.67
CA ASP A 276 0.49 14.93 21.13
C ASP A 276 -0.05 15.31 19.74
N ASN A 277 -0.22 14.30 18.87
CA ASN A 277 -0.79 14.48 17.54
C ASN A 277 -2.30 14.14 17.55
N LYS A 278 -3.15 15.17 17.43
CA LYS A 278 -4.60 14.99 17.40
C LYS A 278 -5.15 14.37 16.11
N GLN A 279 -4.32 14.29 15.06
CA GLN A 279 -4.66 13.68 13.78
C GLN A 279 -4.05 12.29 13.61
N ASN A 280 -3.50 11.71 14.71
CA ASN A 280 -2.94 10.37 14.66
C ASN A 280 -4.02 9.36 14.29
N ALA A 281 -3.74 8.58 13.26
CA ALA A 281 -4.65 7.53 12.78
C ALA A 281 -3.86 6.29 12.37
N THR A 282 -4.48 5.13 12.48
CA THR A 282 -3.95 3.86 11.97
C THR A 282 -4.87 3.33 10.89
N ARG A 283 -4.29 2.98 9.76
CA ARG A 283 -4.96 2.28 8.67
C ARG A 283 -4.85 0.78 8.91
N PHE A 284 -5.99 0.13 8.99
CA PHE A 284 -6.13 -1.32 9.10
C PHE A 284 -6.63 -1.87 7.77
N ILE A 285 -6.14 -3.03 7.38
CA ILE A 285 -6.61 -3.79 6.22
C ILE A 285 -7.42 -4.99 6.67
N ILE A 286 -8.43 -5.32 5.88
CA ILE A 286 -9.24 -6.52 6.03
C ILE A 286 -8.76 -7.53 5.01
N VAL A 287 -8.33 -8.67 5.47
CA VAL A 287 -7.65 -9.68 4.67
C VAL A 287 -8.44 -10.98 4.65
N THR A 288 -8.48 -11.66 3.51
CA THR A 288 -9.07 -12.99 3.32
C THR A 288 -8.18 -13.88 2.47
N GLY A 289 -8.34 -15.20 2.54
CA GLY A 289 -7.65 -16.16 1.67
C GLY A 289 -8.24 -16.29 0.26
N LYS A 290 -9.35 -15.58 -0.04
CA LYS A 290 -10.01 -15.64 -1.33
C LYS A 290 -9.61 -14.43 -2.18
N HIS A 291 -9.27 -14.66 -3.44
CA HIS A 291 -9.02 -13.57 -4.39
C HIS A 291 -10.36 -13.07 -4.94
N VAL A 292 -10.96 -12.12 -4.25
CA VAL A 292 -12.26 -11.57 -4.58
C VAL A 292 -12.25 -10.04 -4.49
N PHE A 293 -13.15 -9.41 -5.24
CA PHE A 293 -13.40 -7.96 -5.15
C PHE A 293 -14.85 -7.65 -5.48
N THR A 294 -15.32 -6.45 -5.13
CA THR A 294 -16.67 -5.99 -5.45
C THR A 294 -16.65 -4.99 -6.61
N ARG A 295 -17.79 -4.82 -7.28
CA ARG A 295 -17.94 -3.75 -8.30
C ARG A 295 -17.71 -2.35 -7.77
N LYS A 296 -17.90 -2.14 -6.47
CA LYS A 296 -17.72 -0.87 -5.80
C LYS A 296 -16.28 -0.61 -5.37
N ALA A 297 -15.42 -1.63 -5.48
CA ALA A 297 -14.02 -1.48 -5.14
C ALA A 297 -13.41 -0.30 -5.93
N ASN A 298 -12.70 0.55 -5.21
CA ASN A 298 -12.17 1.81 -5.73
C ASN A 298 -10.67 1.99 -5.46
N LYS A 299 -10.04 1.03 -4.78
CA LYS A 299 -8.61 1.05 -4.49
C LYS A 299 -7.96 -0.31 -4.80
N ILE A 300 -6.81 -0.27 -5.44
CA ILE A 300 -5.97 -1.45 -5.70
C ILE A 300 -4.65 -1.31 -4.96
N SER A 301 -4.25 -2.38 -4.30
CA SER A 301 -2.89 -2.53 -3.76
C SER A 301 -2.16 -3.60 -4.55
N ILE A 302 -0.94 -3.27 -5.00
CA ILE A 302 -0.04 -4.21 -5.68
C ILE A 302 1.32 -4.25 -4.99
N CYS A 303 2.07 -5.33 -5.21
CA CYS A 303 3.51 -5.30 -5.02
C CYS A 303 4.24 -5.81 -6.26
N PHE A 304 5.41 -5.26 -6.53
CA PHE A 304 6.26 -5.71 -7.62
C PHE A 304 7.74 -5.66 -7.28
N GLU A 305 8.51 -6.48 -7.98
CA GLU A 305 9.97 -6.52 -7.92
C GLU A 305 10.51 -6.20 -9.31
N GLY A 306 11.53 -5.37 -9.39
CA GLY A 306 12.14 -4.97 -10.65
C GLY A 306 13.65 -5.19 -10.65
N ALA A 307 14.24 -5.14 -11.83
CA ALA A 307 15.70 -5.18 -11.96
C ALA A 307 16.34 -3.99 -11.25
N HIS A 308 17.48 -4.20 -10.59
CA HIS A 308 18.27 -3.15 -9.97
C HIS A 308 19.11 -2.42 -11.03
N GLU A 309 18.44 -1.63 -11.87
CA GLU A 309 19.05 -0.87 -12.97
C GLU A 309 18.61 0.60 -12.90
N THR A 310 19.44 1.48 -13.44
CA THR A 310 19.11 2.92 -13.50
C THR A 310 17.82 3.15 -14.25
N GLY A 311 16.87 3.87 -13.63
CA GLY A 311 15.59 4.20 -14.24
C GLY A 311 14.51 3.11 -14.16
N SER A 312 14.82 1.90 -13.64
CA SER A 312 13.85 0.78 -13.63
C SER A 312 12.53 1.14 -12.92
N LEU A 313 12.59 1.74 -11.74
CA LEU A 313 11.40 2.18 -11.02
C LEU A 313 10.59 3.21 -11.83
N TYR A 314 11.26 4.18 -12.47
CA TYR A 314 10.59 5.16 -13.33
C TYR A 314 9.84 4.48 -14.49
N HIS A 315 10.47 3.52 -15.16
CA HIS A 315 9.84 2.78 -16.27
C HIS A 315 8.61 2.01 -15.79
N MET A 316 8.70 1.30 -14.67
CA MET A 316 7.59 0.58 -14.07
C MET A 316 6.43 1.52 -13.70
N LEU A 317 6.70 2.62 -12.98
CA LEU A 317 5.68 3.60 -12.61
C LEU A 317 5.09 4.34 -13.82
N SER A 318 5.85 4.47 -14.91
CA SER A 318 5.37 5.12 -16.13
C SER A 318 4.16 4.42 -16.77
N HIS A 319 3.93 3.12 -16.47
CA HIS A 319 2.72 2.43 -16.92
C HIS A 319 1.46 2.96 -16.23
N LEU A 320 1.55 3.32 -14.95
CA LEU A 320 0.44 3.96 -14.22
C LEU A 320 0.20 5.38 -14.76
N ILE A 321 1.26 6.18 -14.90
CA ILE A 321 1.19 7.56 -15.40
C ILE A 321 0.57 7.61 -16.80
N TYR A 322 1.01 6.75 -17.72
CA TYR A 322 0.51 6.70 -19.10
C TYR A 322 -0.99 6.41 -19.18
N ASN A 323 -1.49 5.59 -18.25
CA ASN A 323 -2.89 5.22 -18.16
C ASN A 323 -3.72 6.18 -17.29
N GLY A 324 -3.14 7.30 -16.84
CA GLY A 324 -3.82 8.32 -16.04
C GLY A 324 -4.17 7.86 -14.62
N ILE A 325 -3.47 6.84 -14.12
CA ILE A 325 -3.69 6.28 -12.79
C ILE A 325 -2.87 7.06 -11.77
N ASN A 326 -3.55 7.61 -10.76
CA ASN A 326 -2.92 8.31 -9.65
C ASN A 326 -2.52 7.32 -8.55
N MET A 327 -1.30 7.48 -8.02
CA MET A 327 -0.81 6.70 -6.88
C MET A 327 -1.06 7.44 -5.58
N ASP A 328 -1.59 6.74 -4.57
CA ASP A 328 -1.83 7.29 -3.24
C ASP A 328 -0.68 6.98 -2.28
N HIS A 329 -0.07 5.83 -2.47
CA HIS A 329 0.99 5.35 -1.59
C HIS A 329 2.04 4.59 -2.37
N ILE A 330 3.30 4.74 -1.97
CA ILE A 330 4.41 3.91 -2.43
C ILE A 330 5.37 3.64 -1.27
N GLU A 331 5.69 2.37 -1.07
CA GLU A 331 6.64 1.92 -0.05
C GLU A 331 7.63 0.94 -0.64
N SER A 332 8.88 1.00 -0.20
CA SER A 332 9.94 0.09 -0.65
C SER A 332 10.42 -0.80 0.51
N ARG A 333 10.52 -2.10 0.25
CA ARG A 333 11.04 -3.08 1.21
C ARG A 333 12.23 -3.81 0.61
N PRO A 334 13.37 -3.93 1.32
CA PRO A 334 14.49 -4.73 0.85
C PRO A 334 14.07 -6.21 0.76
N LEU A 335 14.56 -6.89 -0.27
CA LEU A 335 14.35 -8.33 -0.41
C LEU A 335 15.31 -9.10 0.52
N PRO A 336 14.81 -10.03 1.37
CA PRO A 336 15.64 -10.71 2.37
C PRO A 336 16.80 -11.51 1.77
N GLU A 337 16.63 -12.08 0.57
CA GLU A 337 17.58 -12.98 -0.07
C GLU A 337 18.45 -12.31 -1.15
N ARG A 338 18.17 -11.03 -1.45
CA ARG A 338 18.85 -10.28 -2.53
C ARG A 338 19.31 -8.94 -2.02
N ASN A 339 20.59 -8.83 -1.75
CA ASN A 339 21.21 -7.58 -1.28
C ASN A 339 20.98 -6.45 -2.29
N TRP A 340 20.44 -5.32 -1.78
CA TRP A 340 20.22 -4.08 -2.55
C TRP A 340 19.12 -4.17 -3.62
N GLU A 341 18.33 -5.25 -3.64
CA GLU A 341 17.10 -5.32 -4.42
C GLU A 341 15.89 -5.02 -3.53
N TYR A 342 14.85 -4.45 -4.13
CA TYR A 342 13.69 -3.96 -3.41
C TYR A 342 12.40 -4.48 -4.02
N ARG A 343 11.42 -4.72 -3.14
CA ARG A 343 10.01 -4.87 -3.49
C ARG A 343 9.33 -3.55 -3.23
N PHE A 344 8.50 -3.12 -4.17
CA PHE A 344 7.70 -1.90 -4.07
C PHE A 344 6.24 -2.29 -3.85
N PHE A 345 5.61 -1.64 -2.89
CA PHE A 345 4.19 -1.72 -2.63
C PHE A 345 3.56 -0.41 -3.08
N VAL A 346 2.47 -0.48 -3.84
CA VAL A 346 1.83 0.69 -4.43
C VAL A 346 0.32 0.56 -4.30
N ASP A 347 -0.32 1.62 -3.82
CA ASP A 347 -1.76 1.76 -3.79
C ASP A 347 -2.20 2.83 -4.79
N PHE A 348 -3.33 2.60 -5.47
CA PHE A 348 -3.91 3.56 -6.41
C PHE A 348 -5.43 3.42 -6.50
N GLU A 349 -6.13 4.56 -6.72
CA GLU A 349 -7.58 4.67 -6.69
C GLU A 349 -8.21 4.28 -8.03
N VAL A 350 -8.56 3.01 -8.21
CA VAL A 350 -9.22 2.48 -9.41
C VAL A 350 -9.87 1.12 -9.13
N ASN A 351 -10.54 0.55 -10.15
CA ASN A 351 -11.12 -0.79 -10.11
C ASN A 351 -10.42 -1.72 -11.11
N LEU A 352 -10.28 -3.00 -10.80
CA LEU A 352 -9.67 -4.02 -11.68
C LEU A 352 -10.39 -4.18 -13.03
N ASN A 353 -11.66 -3.81 -13.10
CA ASN A 353 -12.45 -3.83 -14.33
C ASN A 353 -12.13 -2.68 -15.29
N ASP A 354 -11.39 -1.65 -14.82
CA ASP A 354 -11.02 -0.52 -15.67
C ASP A 354 -9.99 -0.97 -16.74
N PRO A 355 -10.28 -0.75 -18.03
CA PRO A 355 -9.35 -1.08 -19.11
C PRO A 355 -7.98 -0.40 -18.97
N ALA A 356 -7.91 0.81 -18.41
CA ALA A 356 -6.67 1.51 -18.15
C ALA A 356 -5.80 0.76 -17.12
N VAL A 357 -6.43 0.18 -16.10
CA VAL A 357 -5.77 -0.65 -15.08
C VAL A 357 -5.25 -1.95 -15.69
N GLN A 358 -6.07 -2.64 -16.49
CA GLN A 358 -5.66 -3.87 -17.15
C GLN A 358 -4.46 -3.64 -18.08
N ASN A 359 -4.45 -2.52 -18.79
CA ASN A 359 -3.33 -2.12 -19.64
C ASN A 359 -2.06 -1.82 -18.81
N ALA A 360 -2.20 -1.09 -17.70
CA ALA A 360 -1.07 -0.77 -16.81
C ALA A 360 -0.48 -2.01 -16.15
N LEU A 361 -1.32 -2.89 -15.62
CA LEU A 361 -0.89 -4.14 -14.96
C LEU A 361 -0.19 -5.09 -15.93
N ARG A 362 -0.66 -5.18 -17.20
CA ARG A 362 0.01 -5.95 -18.24
C ARG A 362 1.42 -5.41 -18.48
N GLY A 363 1.55 -4.11 -18.70
CA GLY A 363 2.86 -3.49 -18.91
C GLY A 363 3.81 -3.73 -17.74
N LEU A 364 3.30 -3.58 -16.52
CA LEU A 364 4.05 -3.88 -15.30
C LEU A 364 4.47 -5.35 -15.25
N SER A 365 3.59 -6.31 -15.56
CA SER A 365 3.91 -7.73 -15.49
C SER A 365 5.01 -8.16 -16.44
N GLU A 366 5.12 -7.53 -17.62
CA GLU A 366 6.17 -7.83 -18.60
C GLU A 366 7.52 -7.17 -18.27
N GLU A 367 7.54 -6.07 -17.50
CA GLU A 367 8.75 -5.32 -17.14
C GLU A 367 9.26 -5.63 -15.72
N THR A 368 8.48 -6.33 -14.91
CA THR A 368 8.85 -6.72 -13.53
C THR A 368 9.27 -8.17 -13.46
N THR A 369 10.09 -8.53 -12.49
CA THR A 369 10.45 -9.93 -12.21
C THR A 369 9.35 -10.67 -11.47
N ARG A 370 8.54 -9.91 -10.72
CA ARG A 370 7.35 -10.39 -10.00
C ARG A 370 6.36 -9.25 -9.90
N LEU A 371 5.10 -9.53 -10.19
CA LEU A 371 3.96 -8.65 -9.90
C LEU A 371 2.90 -9.46 -9.16
N GLN A 372 2.37 -8.90 -8.08
CA GLN A 372 1.28 -9.50 -7.32
C GLN A 372 0.25 -8.42 -7.00
N ILE A 373 -1.01 -8.69 -7.30
CA ILE A 373 -2.14 -7.88 -6.86
C ILE A 373 -2.47 -8.34 -5.43
N LEU A 374 -2.37 -7.42 -4.47
CA LEU A 374 -2.65 -7.69 -3.07
C LEU A 374 -4.13 -7.55 -2.74
N GLY A 375 -4.89 -6.81 -3.56
CA GLY A 375 -6.33 -6.66 -3.43
C GLY A 375 -6.90 -5.53 -4.26
N ASN A 376 -8.24 -5.60 -4.48
CA ASN A 376 -9.04 -4.50 -4.98
C ASN A 376 -10.27 -4.37 -4.06
N TYR A 377 -10.43 -3.23 -3.38
CA TYR A 377 -11.36 -3.08 -2.26
C TYR A 377 -11.95 -1.67 -2.19
N GLU A 378 -12.97 -1.51 -1.36
CA GLU A 378 -13.54 -0.21 -1.00
C GLU A 378 -12.67 0.44 0.09
N ALA A 379 -12.24 1.70 -0.16
CA ALA A 379 -11.43 2.52 0.73
C ALA A 379 -12.25 3.69 1.31
#